data_f502cfc46a3f44544a8eefcc69f0931a
#
_entry.id   f502cfc46a3f44544a8eefcc69f0931a
#
_cell.length_a   1.000
_cell.length_b   1.000
_cell.length_c   1.000
_cell.angle_alpha   90.00
_cell.angle_beta   90.00
_cell.angle_gamma   90.00
#
_symmetry.space_group_name_H-M   'P 1'
#
loop_
_entity.id
_entity.type
_entity.pdbx_description
1 polymer ?
#
loop_
_entity_poly.entity_id
_entity_poly.type
_entity_poly.pdbx_seq_one_letter_code
_entity_poly.pdbx_strand_id
1 'polypeptide(L)'
;MKLSLNTHDIFVLTNELKFLHGFRVLNIYDVDSKTICIKLNSSKSEKKYLLIESGTKFYLLDNFSAIKDFPTSFCFKLRKHLNNKRLESIRQINLDRVIEIKFGLDEMAYYLIGEFYASGNIILTSFDYKILTLIHPHTYETNNLLLTNSNTNADTNADTNADTNTESKLKYRVCVGSIYPFELSTIKLELSVDNLIQMFNENLSNIDKKIKLKQFVSKLPIIKFSLNVIEHAFTSVEIDIKQKISSQTKFYDIFSSVNQVEKFILEINKMFDFLTISENGYCGYESKSHNDIYPYAYSHLELELLIKFDNYIKTTSNYFQTLKPIETKCLFN
;
A
#
# COMPACT_ATOMS: atom_id res chain seq x y z
N MET A 1 5.08 16.93 -5.49
CA MET A 1 6.04 16.25 -4.58
C MET A 1 5.33 15.05 -3.96
N LYS A 2 5.88 13.87 -4.15
CA LYS A 2 5.31 12.61 -3.64
C LYS A 2 5.61 12.45 -2.15
N LEU A 3 4.58 12.43 -1.33
CA LEU A 3 4.70 12.28 0.13
C LEU A 3 4.31 10.88 0.62
N SER A 4 3.54 10.14 -0.16
CA SER A 4 3.04 8.82 0.19
C SER A 4 3.22 7.81 -0.93
N LEU A 5 3.36 6.54 -0.56
CA LEU A 5 3.41 5.41 -1.49
C LEU A 5 2.01 5.06 -1.96
N ASN A 6 1.87 4.77 -3.25
CA ASN A 6 0.65 4.20 -3.82
C ASN A 6 0.70 2.67 -3.80
N THR A 7 -0.36 2.02 -4.27
CA THR A 7 -0.49 0.56 -4.28
C THR A 7 0.63 -0.14 -5.04
N HIS A 8 1.01 0.37 -6.22
CA HIS A 8 2.07 -0.24 -7.03
C HIS A 8 3.46 -0.02 -6.42
N ASP A 9 3.71 1.14 -5.80
CA ASP A 9 4.95 1.39 -5.05
C ASP A 9 5.13 0.35 -3.94
N ILE A 10 4.05 0.09 -3.18
CA ILE A 10 4.04 -0.88 -2.08
C ILE A 10 4.25 -2.29 -2.60
N PHE A 11 3.56 -2.66 -3.70
CA PHE A 11 3.73 -3.95 -4.35
C PHE A 11 5.19 -4.22 -4.70
N VAL A 12 5.82 -3.27 -5.35
CA VAL A 12 7.21 -3.40 -5.78
C VAL A 12 8.16 -3.44 -4.59
N LEU A 13 8.03 -2.50 -3.64
CA LEU A 13 8.88 -2.47 -2.44
C LEU A 13 8.78 -3.74 -1.61
N THR A 14 7.58 -4.27 -1.40
CA THR A 14 7.40 -5.52 -0.63
C THR A 14 8.06 -6.71 -1.32
N ASN A 15 8.05 -6.76 -2.65
CA ASN A 15 8.75 -7.81 -3.41
C ASN A 15 10.26 -7.65 -3.35
N GLU A 16 10.79 -6.44 -3.50
CA GLU A 16 12.22 -6.18 -3.36
C GLU A 16 12.72 -6.47 -1.93
N LEU A 17 11.95 -6.11 -0.91
CA LEU A 17 12.32 -6.30 0.49
C LEU A 17 12.32 -7.78 0.94
N LYS A 18 11.90 -8.73 0.12
CA LYS A 18 11.98 -10.17 0.43
C LYS A 18 13.38 -10.65 0.80
N PHE A 19 14.43 -9.97 0.36
CA PHE A 19 15.81 -10.31 0.76
C PHE A 19 16.06 -10.14 2.26
N LEU A 20 15.21 -9.38 2.97
CA LEU A 20 15.29 -9.24 4.43
C LEU A 20 14.82 -10.49 5.19
N HIS A 21 14.30 -11.51 4.49
CA HIS A 21 13.97 -12.80 5.09
C HIS A 21 15.17 -13.37 5.86
N GLY A 22 14.93 -13.79 7.08
CA GLY A 22 15.98 -14.31 7.97
C GLY A 22 16.72 -13.27 8.81
N PHE A 23 16.57 -11.97 8.54
CA PHE A 23 17.13 -10.92 9.38
C PHE A 23 16.48 -10.92 10.77
N ARG A 24 17.26 -10.58 11.79
CA ARG A 24 16.76 -10.47 13.17
C ARG A 24 16.59 -9.01 13.57
N VAL A 25 15.53 -8.74 14.32
CA VAL A 25 15.33 -7.43 14.95
C VAL A 25 16.34 -7.23 16.05
N LEU A 26 17.22 -6.24 15.91
CA LEU A 26 18.18 -5.85 16.96
C LEU A 26 17.56 -4.84 17.93
N ASN A 27 16.83 -3.88 17.41
CA ASN A 27 16.15 -2.85 18.20
C ASN A 27 15.10 -2.13 17.36
N ILE A 28 14.21 -1.40 18.03
CA ILE A 28 13.18 -0.56 17.40
C ILE A 28 13.27 0.82 18.05
N TYR A 29 13.20 1.87 17.26
CA TYR A 29 13.32 3.25 17.68
C TYR A 29 12.10 4.07 17.30
N ASP A 30 11.67 4.97 18.17
CA ASP A 30 10.75 6.04 17.83
C ASP A 30 11.51 7.13 17.08
N VAL A 31 11.01 7.51 15.90
CA VAL A 31 11.49 8.68 15.17
C VAL A 31 10.62 9.88 15.53
N ASP A 32 9.31 9.72 15.41
CA ASP A 32 8.29 10.66 15.87
C ASP A 32 7.03 9.93 16.33
N SER A 33 5.90 10.64 16.48
CA SER A 33 4.62 10.04 16.97
C SER A 33 3.98 9.05 16.00
N LYS A 34 4.39 9.06 14.72
CA LYS A 34 3.83 8.24 13.64
C LYS A 34 4.86 7.35 12.97
N THR A 35 6.15 7.50 13.31
CA THR A 35 7.26 6.89 12.61
C THR A 35 8.12 6.06 13.53
N ILE A 36 8.36 4.81 13.15
CA ILE A 36 9.30 3.91 13.82
C ILE A 36 10.44 3.52 12.86
N CYS A 37 11.58 3.17 13.43
CA CYS A 37 12.70 2.60 12.70
C CYS A 37 13.10 1.26 13.31
N ILE A 38 13.04 0.19 12.51
CA ILE A 38 13.41 -1.18 12.92
C ILE A 38 14.84 -1.45 12.45
N LYS A 39 15.75 -1.66 13.40
CA LYS A 39 17.13 -2.07 13.13
C LYS A 39 17.17 -3.58 12.95
N LEU A 40 17.58 -4.02 11.77
CA LEU A 40 17.68 -5.40 11.36
C LEU A 40 19.13 -5.82 11.17
N ASN A 41 19.46 -7.05 11.48
CA ASN A 41 20.79 -7.62 11.31
C ASN A 41 20.75 -9.05 10.78
N SER A 42 21.74 -9.38 9.97
CA SER A 42 22.03 -10.75 9.53
C SER A 42 23.51 -11.04 9.73
N SER A 43 23.86 -12.30 9.95
CA SER A 43 25.28 -12.71 10.04
C SER A 43 26.05 -12.55 8.72
N LYS A 44 25.33 -12.43 7.61
CA LYS A 44 25.87 -12.42 6.25
C LYS A 44 25.90 -11.05 5.57
N SER A 45 25.31 -10.03 6.18
CA SER A 45 25.15 -8.71 5.56
C SER A 45 25.24 -7.58 6.57
N GLU A 46 25.42 -6.36 6.06
CA GLU A 46 25.37 -5.14 6.88
C GLU A 46 23.98 -4.95 7.53
N LYS A 47 24.00 -4.21 8.63
CA LYS A 47 22.78 -3.81 9.32
C LYS A 47 21.88 -2.99 8.36
N LYS A 48 20.58 -3.24 8.41
CA LYS A 48 19.57 -2.50 7.66
C LYS A 48 18.58 -1.83 8.62
N TYR A 49 18.05 -0.72 8.21
CA TYR A 49 17.12 0.07 9.01
C TYR A 49 15.84 0.25 8.21
N LEU A 50 14.77 -0.42 8.63
CA LEU A 50 13.45 -0.29 8.00
C LEU A 50 12.67 0.80 8.72
N LEU A 51 12.47 1.92 8.04
CA LEU A 51 11.63 3.01 8.53
C LEU A 51 10.19 2.79 8.05
N ILE A 52 9.23 2.98 8.97
CA ILE A 52 7.80 2.87 8.70
C ILE A 52 7.12 4.12 9.27
N GLU A 53 6.50 4.91 8.40
CA GLU A 53 5.71 6.10 8.74
C GLU A 53 4.24 5.83 8.45
N SER A 54 3.44 5.79 9.52
CA SER A 54 1.99 5.58 9.46
C SER A 54 1.31 6.53 8.46
N GLY A 55 0.41 6.01 7.64
CA GLY A 55 -0.37 6.78 6.67
C GLY A 55 0.36 7.13 5.37
N THR A 56 1.68 7.00 5.31
CA THR A 56 2.43 7.57 4.18
C THR A 56 3.37 6.59 3.48
N LYS A 57 4.37 6.02 4.16
CA LYS A 57 5.45 5.31 3.48
C LYS A 57 6.25 4.37 4.39
N PHE A 58 7.01 3.50 3.76
CA PHE A 58 8.10 2.75 4.38
C PHE A 58 9.27 2.65 3.39
N TYR A 59 10.49 2.59 3.89
CA TYR A 59 11.70 2.46 3.07
C TYR A 59 12.89 2.04 3.91
N LEU A 60 13.97 1.58 3.27
CA LEU A 60 15.22 1.26 3.92
C LEU A 60 16.12 2.48 4.05
N LEU A 61 16.86 2.52 5.15
CA LEU A 61 17.97 3.43 5.38
C LEU A 61 19.26 2.62 5.53
N ASP A 62 20.34 3.12 5.00
CA ASP A 62 21.65 2.52 5.18
C ASP A 62 22.21 2.83 6.57
N ASN A 63 21.97 4.04 7.06
CA ASN A 63 22.40 4.49 8.37
C ASN A 63 21.25 5.17 9.12
N PHE A 64 21.18 4.94 10.41
CA PHE A 64 20.24 5.57 11.31
C PHE A 64 20.85 5.75 12.69
N SER A 65 20.72 6.94 13.27
CA SER A 65 21.07 7.25 14.65
C SER A 65 19.81 7.54 15.44
N ALA A 66 19.68 6.95 16.62
CA ALA A 66 18.49 7.15 17.47
C ALA A 66 18.37 8.62 17.90
N ILE A 67 17.17 9.17 17.79
CA ILE A 67 16.89 10.58 18.11
C ILE A 67 16.45 10.72 19.56
N LYS A 68 15.82 9.69 20.14
CA LYS A 68 15.26 9.67 21.50
C LYS A 68 15.97 8.65 22.37
N ASP A 69 16.31 9.06 23.56
CA ASP A 69 16.96 8.18 24.55
C ASP A 69 15.97 7.18 25.15
N PHE A 70 14.71 7.59 25.34
CA PHE A 70 13.67 6.75 25.95
C PHE A 70 12.57 6.41 24.94
N PRO A 71 12.19 5.11 24.84
CA PRO A 71 11.11 4.67 23.96
C PRO A 71 9.75 5.07 24.52
N THR A 72 8.79 5.36 23.60
CA THR A 72 7.38 5.47 23.97
C THR A 72 6.82 4.13 24.47
N SER A 73 5.66 4.14 25.13
CA SER A 73 4.98 2.92 25.55
C SER A 73 4.67 1.98 24.37
N PHE A 74 4.38 2.55 23.19
CA PHE A 74 4.18 1.80 21.95
C PHE A 74 5.46 1.10 21.51
N CYS A 75 6.55 1.85 21.36
CA CYS A 75 7.85 1.30 20.98
C CYS A 75 8.36 0.26 21.99
N PHE A 76 8.16 0.50 23.29
CA PHE A 76 8.51 -0.46 24.33
C PHE A 76 7.77 -1.80 24.14
N LYS A 77 6.47 -1.77 23.83
CA LYS A 77 5.69 -2.98 23.52
C LYS A 77 6.19 -3.67 22.27
N LEU A 78 6.53 -2.92 21.19
CA LEU A 78 7.15 -3.49 20.00
C LEU A 78 8.46 -4.20 20.34
N ARG A 79 9.36 -3.56 21.11
CA ARG A 79 10.63 -4.18 21.55
C ARG A 79 10.40 -5.46 22.35
N LYS A 80 9.44 -5.45 23.29
CA LYS A 80 9.11 -6.61 24.14
C LYS A 80 8.79 -7.85 23.29
N HIS A 81 8.06 -7.70 22.20
CA HIS A 81 7.57 -8.81 21.39
C HIS A 81 8.47 -9.16 20.20
N LEU A 82 9.15 -8.16 19.61
CA LEU A 82 9.87 -8.31 18.35
C LEU A 82 11.38 -8.42 18.48
N ASN A 83 12.02 -7.94 19.58
CA ASN A 83 13.48 -8.06 19.73
C ASN A 83 13.94 -9.51 19.62
N ASN A 84 15.03 -9.72 18.87
CA ASN A 84 15.62 -11.01 18.54
C ASN A 84 14.75 -11.93 17.67
N LYS A 85 13.51 -11.55 17.34
CA LYS A 85 12.69 -12.31 16.40
C LYS A 85 13.25 -12.19 14.99
N ARG A 86 13.09 -13.27 14.21
CA ARG A 86 13.47 -13.31 12.80
C ARG A 86 12.33 -12.77 11.96
N LEU A 87 12.65 -11.95 10.96
CA LEU A 87 11.74 -11.54 9.92
C LEU A 87 11.52 -12.73 8.97
N GLU A 88 10.29 -13.23 8.88
CA GLU A 88 9.93 -14.40 8.09
C GLU A 88 9.27 -14.04 6.76
N SER A 89 8.50 -12.95 6.72
CA SER A 89 7.92 -12.46 5.46
C SER A 89 7.56 -10.99 5.51
N ILE A 90 7.53 -10.38 4.34
CA ILE A 90 6.91 -9.07 4.09
C ILE A 90 5.96 -9.26 2.91
N ARG A 91 4.71 -8.85 3.05
CA ARG A 91 3.73 -8.91 1.97
C ARG A 91 2.79 -7.73 2.00
N GLN A 92 2.30 -7.34 0.83
CA GLN A 92 1.17 -6.44 0.68
C GLN A 92 -0.13 -7.24 0.85
N ILE A 93 -1.11 -6.63 1.50
CA ILE A 93 -2.43 -7.26 1.69
C ILE A 93 -3.35 -6.84 0.54
N ASN A 94 -3.79 -7.82 -0.25
CA ASN A 94 -4.85 -7.70 -1.27
C ASN A 94 -4.74 -6.49 -2.23
N LEU A 95 -3.53 -6.12 -2.64
CA LEU A 95 -3.27 -4.92 -3.44
C LEU A 95 -3.84 -3.63 -2.80
N ASP A 96 -3.93 -3.59 -1.49
CA ASP A 96 -4.26 -2.37 -0.75
C ASP A 96 -2.96 -1.68 -0.27
N ARG A 97 -3.08 -0.47 0.26
CA ARG A 97 -1.97 0.24 0.88
C ARG A 97 -1.74 -0.22 2.32
N VAL A 98 -1.70 -1.54 2.49
CA VAL A 98 -1.46 -2.23 3.75
C VAL A 98 -0.36 -3.26 3.55
N ILE A 99 0.62 -3.29 4.46
CA ILE A 99 1.64 -4.33 4.51
C ILE A 99 1.52 -5.14 5.79
N GLU A 100 1.95 -6.38 5.71
CA GLU A 100 2.14 -7.27 6.84
C GLU A 100 3.59 -7.74 6.89
N ILE A 101 4.22 -7.60 8.04
CA ILE A 101 5.56 -8.12 8.31
C ILE A 101 5.45 -9.17 9.40
N LYS A 102 5.78 -10.42 9.06
CA LYS A 102 5.77 -11.54 10.00
C LYS A 102 7.12 -11.69 10.69
N PHE A 103 7.11 -11.80 12.01
CA PHE A 103 8.28 -12.07 12.85
C PHE A 103 8.06 -13.33 13.67
N GLY A 104 8.98 -14.30 13.55
CA GLY A 104 8.89 -15.59 14.24
C GLY A 104 7.95 -16.58 13.56
N LEU A 105 7.85 -17.78 14.12
CA LEU A 105 7.13 -18.91 13.53
C LEU A 105 6.01 -19.38 14.45
N ASP A 106 5.03 -20.04 13.89
CA ASP A 106 3.92 -20.72 14.52
C ASP A 106 3.21 -19.84 15.57
N GLU A 107 2.88 -20.35 16.72
CA GLU A 107 2.21 -19.64 17.81
C GLU A 107 3.09 -18.53 18.45
N MET A 108 4.40 -18.56 18.19
CA MET A 108 5.35 -17.53 18.64
C MET A 108 5.52 -16.39 17.61
N ALA A 109 4.74 -16.44 16.52
CA ALA A 109 4.74 -15.39 15.52
C ALA A 109 4.03 -14.12 16.00
N TYR A 110 4.50 -12.99 15.48
CA TYR A 110 3.85 -11.69 15.60
C TYR A 110 3.76 -11.06 14.22
N TYR A 111 2.70 -10.29 13.99
CA TYR A 111 2.54 -9.55 12.75
C TYR A 111 2.55 -8.06 13.04
N LEU A 112 3.41 -7.34 12.32
CA LEU A 112 3.41 -5.88 12.30
C LEU A 112 2.71 -5.44 11.02
N ILE A 113 1.56 -4.78 11.20
CA ILE A 113 0.72 -4.31 10.09
C ILE A 113 0.93 -2.80 9.97
N GLY A 114 1.28 -2.34 8.77
CA GLY A 114 1.41 -0.93 8.42
C GLY A 114 0.31 -0.51 7.45
N GLU A 115 -0.50 0.48 7.83
CA GLU A 115 -1.54 1.07 7.00
C GLU A 115 -1.07 2.41 6.45
N PHE A 116 -1.07 2.58 5.10
CA PHE A 116 -0.54 3.74 4.39
C PHE A 116 -1.62 4.57 3.68
N TYR A 117 -2.80 4.70 4.30
CA TYR A 117 -3.91 5.50 3.82
C TYR A 117 -4.50 6.35 4.95
N ALA A 118 -5.13 7.47 4.63
CA ALA A 118 -5.71 8.43 5.58
C ALA A 118 -4.70 8.81 6.70
N SER A 119 -5.08 8.69 7.96
CA SER A 119 -4.17 8.90 9.09
C SER A 119 -3.19 7.73 9.29
N GLY A 120 -3.48 6.57 8.67
CA GLY A 120 -2.71 5.33 8.78
C GLY A 120 -2.68 4.72 10.16
N ASN A 121 -1.95 3.64 10.30
CA ASN A 121 -1.66 3.02 11.60
C ASN A 121 -0.41 2.14 11.52
N ILE A 122 0.17 1.81 12.67
CA ILE A 122 1.11 0.72 12.84
C ILE A 122 0.58 -0.13 13.98
N ILE A 123 0.28 -1.40 13.69
CA ILE A 123 -0.44 -2.31 14.56
C ILE A 123 0.40 -3.56 14.79
N LEU A 124 0.60 -3.95 16.03
CA LEU A 124 1.21 -5.25 16.36
C LEU A 124 0.12 -6.23 16.79
N THR A 125 0.14 -7.41 16.20
CA THR A 125 -0.77 -8.51 16.57
C THR A 125 0.00 -9.76 17.01
N SER A 126 -0.68 -10.67 17.71
CA SER A 126 -0.25 -12.05 17.95
C SER A 126 -0.42 -12.90 16.69
N PHE A 127 -0.05 -14.19 16.79
CA PHE A 127 -0.15 -15.16 15.69
C PHE A 127 -1.60 -15.35 15.17
N ASP A 128 -2.60 -15.16 16.03
CA ASP A 128 -4.04 -15.24 15.75
C ASP A 128 -4.66 -13.87 15.39
N TYR A 129 -3.82 -12.91 15.04
CA TYR A 129 -4.18 -11.54 14.67
C TYR A 129 -4.88 -10.71 15.74
N LYS A 130 -4.83 -11.12 17.01
CA LYS A 130 -5.31 -10.31 18.12
C LYS A 130 -4.39 -9.11 18.33
N ILE A 131 -4.94 -7.91 18.34
CA ILE A 131 -4.19 -6.65 18.45
C ILE A 131 -3.60 -6.50 19.85
N LEU A 132 -2.28 -6.39 19.94
CA LEU A 132 -1.51 -6.22 21.17
C LEU A 132 -1.19 -4.74 21.46
N THR A 133 -0.92 -3.97 20.43
CA THR A 133 -0.70 -2.53 20.50
C THR A 133 -0.84 -1.89 19.12
N LEU A 134 -1.17 -0.60 19.08
CA LEU A 134 -1.33 0.20 17.87
C LEU A 134 -1.05 1.66 18.19
N ILE A 135 -0.78 2.50 17.16
CA ILE A 135 -0.54 3.93 17.36
C ILE A 135 -1.82 4.60 17.87
N HIS A 136 -2.95 4.39 17.19
CA HIS A 136 -4.23 4.95 17.62
C HIS A 136 -5.41 4.03 17.26
N PRO A 137 -6.39 3.88 18.16
CA PRO A 137 -7.60 3.12 17.85
C PRO A 137 -8.49 3.89 16.87
N HIS A 138 -9.19 3.16 16.02
CA HIS A 138 -10.16 3.74 15.09
C HIS A 138 -11.29 2.76 14.78
N THR A 139 -12.32 3.24 14.09
CA THR A 139 -13.48 2.45 13.70
C THR A 139 -13.68 2.60 12.19
N TYR A 140 -13.82 1.47 11.49
CA TYR A 140 -14.25 1.45 10.09
C TYR A 140 -15.76 1.27 10.02
N GLU A 141 -16.40 2.00 9.11
CA GLU A 141 -17.80 1.80 8.72
C GLU A 141 -17.84 1.36 7.27
N THR A 142 -18.50 0.22 6.99
CA THR A 142 -18.70 -0.29 5.63
C THR A 142 -20.18 -0.47 5.34
N ASN A 143 -20.59 -0.19 4.12
CA ASN A 143 -21.95 -0.50 3.65
C ASN A 143 -22.04 -2.02 3.39
N ASN A 144 -23.12 -2.67 3.79
CA ASN A 144 -23.36 -4.13 3.67
C ASN A 144 -23.32 -4.67 2.23
N LEU A 145 -23.32 -3.84 1.21
CA LEU A 145 -23.39 -4.22 -0.21
C LEU A 145 -22.18 -5.04 -0.71
N LEU A 146 -21.10 -5.18 0.07
CA LEU A 146 -19.84 -5.80 -0.39
C LEU A 146 -19.57 -7.18 0.20
N LEU A 147 -20.43 -7.72 1.07
CA LEU A 147 -20.16 -8.97 1.81
C LEU A 147 -21.06 -10.17 1.45
N THR A 148 -21.81 -10.13 0.36
CA THR A 148 -22.80 -11.19 0.03
C THR A 148 -22.23 -12.51 -0.51
N ASN A 149 -20.91 -12.71 -0.58
CA ASN A 149 -20.30 -13.90 -1.17
C ASN A 149 -19.29 -14.66 -0.28
N SER A 150 -19.42 -14.62 1.05
CA SER A 150 -18.62 -15.54 1.89
C SER A 150 -19.46 -16.07 3.06
N ASN A 151 -19.91 -17.32 2.92
CA ASN A 151 -20.38 -18.13 4.04
C ASN A 151 -19.20 -18.42 4.96
N THR A 152 -19.06 -17.68 6.04
CA THR A 152 -18.22 -18.07 7.16
C THR A 152 -18.90 -17.68 8.46
N ASN A 153 -19.17 -18.68 9.28
CA ASN A 153 -19.60 -18.53 10.67
C ASN A 153 -18.48 -17.83 11.44
N ALA A 154 -18.64 -16.55 11.67
CA ALA A 154 -17.80 -15.78 12.59
C ALA A 154 -18.70 -15.25 13.71
N ASP A 155 -18.42 -15.69 14.94
CA ASP A 155 -18.98 -15.09 16.15
C ASP A 155 -18.53 -13.62 16.20
N THR A 156 -19.36 -12.74 15.66
CA THR A 156 -19.15 -11.31 15.71
C THR A 156 -19.86 -10.75 16.92
N ASN A 157 -19.12 -10.19 17.86
CA ASN A 157 -19.68 -9.26 18.84
C ASN A 157 -20.14 -7.98 18.12
N ALA A 158 -21.26 -8.08 17.43
CA ALA A 158 -21.95 -6.95 16.81
C ALA A 158 -23.07 -6.52 17.76
N ASP A 159 -22.94 -5.37 18.39
CA ASP A 159 -24.06 -4.72 19.06
C ASP A 159 -25.09 -4.32 18.00
N THR A 160 -26.10 -5.17 17.81
CA THR A 160 -27.27 -4.89 16.98
C THR A 160 -28.31 -4.15 17.82
N ASN A 161 -28.31 -2.82 17.77
CA ASN A 161 -29.53 -2.06 18.09
C ASN A 161 -30.33 -1.93 16.79
N ALA A 162 -31.39 -2.73 16.69
CA ALA A 162 -32.34 -2.70 15.59
C ALA A 162 -33.28 -1.51 15.75
N ASP A 163 -33.07 -0.46 14.94
CA ASP A 163 -34.12 0.49 14.55
C ASP A 163 -34.36 0.38 13.05
N THR A 164 -35.62 0.22 12.70
CA THR A 164 -36.17 -0.12 11.39
C THR A 164 -35.87 0.95 10.34
N ASN A 165 -35.42 0.51 9.13
CA ASN A 165 -35.26 1.28 7.88
C ASN A 165 -34.03 2.17 7.70
N THR A 166 -32.85 1.76 8.16
CA THR A 166 -31.58 2.29 7.70
C THR A 166 -30.69 1.15 7.24
N GLU A 167 -30.01 1.27 6.08
CA GLU A 167 -28.97 0.36 5.63
C GLU A 167 -27.98 0.15 6.79
N SER A 168 -27.95 -1.06 7.36
CA SER A 168 -27.12 -1.36 8.51
C SER A 168 -25.64 -1.33 8.10
N LYS A 169 -24.95 -0.26 8.48
CA LYS A 169 -23.49 -0.15 8.30
C LYS A 169 -22.81 -1.04 9.32
N LEU A 170 -21.98 -1.96 8.84
CA LEU A 170 -21.11 -2.76 9.71
C LEU A 170 -19.99 -1.87 10.25
N LYS A 171 -19.77 -1.92 11.56
CA LYS A 171 -18.72 -1.18 12.26
C LYS A 171 -17.65 -2.13 12.77
N TYR A 172 -16.42 -1.97 12.29
CA TYR A 172 -15.26 -2.71 12.77
C TYR A 172 -14.40 -1.82 13.66
N ARG A 173 -14.25 -2.20 14.91
CA ARG A 173 -13.43 -1.46 15.86
C ARG A 173 -12.01 -2.04 15.91
N VAL A 174 -11.03 -1.22 15.53
CA VAL A 174 -9.61 -1.55 15.61
C VAL A 174 -9.03 -0.98 16.91
N CYS A 175 -8.90 -1.84 17.92
CA CYS A 175 -8.38 -1.47 19.24
C CYS A 175 -7.65 -2.66 19.88
N VAL A 176 -6.90 -2.40 20.95
CA VAL A 176 -6.22 -3.46 21.70
C VAL A 176 -7.22 -4.52 22.16
N GLY A 177 -6.91 -5.79 21.87
CA GLY A 177 -7.74 -6.94 22.22
C GLY A 177 -8.71 -7.40 21.12
N SER A 178 -9.04 -6.57 20.10
CA SER A 178 -9.83 -7.01 18.94
C SER A 178 -8.96 -7.79 17.95
N ILE A 179 -9.62 -8.56 17.07
CA ILE A 179 -8.96 -9.20 15.91
C ILE A 179 -8.82 -8.16 14.79
N TYR A 180 -7.69 -8.17 14.08
CA TYR A 180 -7.49 -7.28 12.94
C TYR A 180 -8.44 -7.66 11.79
N PRO A 181 -9.24 -6.70 11.28
CA PRO A 181 -10.30 -6.99 10.31
C PRO A 181 -9.75 -7.05 8.88
N PHE A 182 -9.18 -8.19 8.48
CA PHE A 182 -8.68 -8.39 7.10
C PHE A 182 -9.76 -8.28 6.04
N GLU A 183 -11.01 -8.55 6.38
CA GLU A 183 -12.17 -8.47 5.48
C GLU A 183 -12.31 -7.08 4.86
N LEU A 184 -11.88 -6.03 5.55
CA LEU A 184 -11.91 -4.66 5.05
C LEU A 184 -10.94 -4.43 3.88
N SER A 185 -9.86 -5.20 3.82
CA SER A 185 -8.88 -5.15 2.73
C SER A 185 -9.10 -6.24 1.67
N THR A 186 -10.10 -7.13 1.86
CA THR A 186 -10.35 -8.29 0.98
C THR A 186 -11.18 -7.97 -0.24
N ILE A 187 -11.59 -6.73 -0.49
CA ILE A 187 -12.30 -6.39 -1.71
C ILE A 187 -11.34 -6.61 -2.89
N LYS A 188 -11.29 -7.84 -3.37
CA LYS A 188 -10.67 -8.16 -4.66
C LYS A 188 -11.51 -7.48 -5.73
N LEU A 189 -10.98 -6.41 -6.29
CA LEU A 189 -11.51 -5.93 -7.55
C LEU A 189 -11.07 -6.93 -8.62
N GLU A 190 -11.95 -7.81 -9.01
CA GLU A 190 -11.72 -8.71 -10.13
C GLU A 190 -11.87 -7.92 -11.42
N LEU A 191 -10.75 -7.71 -12.12
CA LEU A 191 -10.75 -7.07 -13.42
C LEU A 191 -11.14 -8.09 -14.49
N SER A 192 -12.43 -8.10 -14.84
CA SER A 192 -12.96 -8.76 -16.03
C SER A 192 -13.55 -7.71 -16.99
N VAL A 193 -13.76 -8.12 -18.24
CA VAL A 193 -14.38 -7.26 -19.26
C VAL A 193 -15.75 -6.78 -18.78
N ASP A 194 -16.59 -7.71 -18.28
CA ASP A 194 -17.95 -7.42 -17.84
C ASP A 194 -17.97 -6.47 -16.65
N ASN A 195 -17.10 -6.71 -15.64
CA ASN A 195 -17.00 -5.85 -14.45
C ASN A 195 -16.52 -4.44 -14.82
N LEU A 196 -15.61 -4.32 -15.79
CA LEU A 196 -15.14 -3.01 -16.24
C LEU A 196 -16.24 -2.25 -16.98
N ILE A 197 -16.98 -2.93 -17.88
CA ILE A 197 -18.13 -2.37 -18.60
C ILE A 197 -19.19 -1.89 -17.60
N GLN A 198 -19.56 -2.74 -16.66
CA GLN A 198 -20.54 -2.41 -15.62
C GLN A 198 -20.11 -1.19 -14.81
N MET A 199 -18.88 -1.20 -14.30
CA MET A 199 -18.31 -0.10 -13.49
C MET A 199 -18.33 1.23 -14.25
N PHE A 200 -17.98 1.22 -15.53
CA PHE A 200 -18.01 2.45 -16.34
C PHE A 200 -19.42 2.92 -16.59
N ASN A 201 -20.34 2.04 -17.02
CA ASN A 201 -21.72 2.41 -17.37
C ASN A 201 -22.49 2.94 -16.15
N GLU A 202 -22.34 2.34 -14.98
CA GLU A 202 -22.96 2.82 -13.73
C GLU A 202 -22.53 4.23 -13.34
N ASN A 203 -21.27 4.59 -13.66
CA ASN A 203 -20.70 5.87 -13.23
C ASN A 203 -20.71 6.95 -14.33
N LEU A 204 -20.74 6.56 -15.61
CA LEU A 204 -20.82 7.53 -16.73
C LEU A 204 -22.12 8.34 -16.70
N SER A 205 -23.26 7.71 -16.37
CA SER A 205 -24.56 8.37 -16.24
C SER A 205 -24.59 9.46 -15.17
N ASN A 206 -23.71 9.39 -14.18
CA ASN A 206 -23.63 10.32 -13.04
C ASN A 206 -22.74 11.54 -13.31
N ILE A 207 -22.29 11.75 -14.55
CA ILE A 207 -21.43 12.88 -14.91
C ILE A 207 -22.28 14.11 -15.20
N ASP A 208 -22.31 15.10 -14.31
CA ASP A 208 -23.09 16.34 -14.47
C ASP A 208 -22.55 17.29 -15.57
N LYS A 209 -21.22 17.28 -15.80
CA LYS A 209 -20.53 18.16 -16.75
C LYS A 209 -19.37 17.45 -17.43
N LYS A 210 -18.95 17.96 -18.59
CA LYS A 210 -17.77 17.41 -19.30
C LYS A 210 -16.54 17.43 -18.40
N ILE A 211 -15.93 16.26 -18.16
CA ILE A 211 -14.70 16.06 -17.40
C ILE A 211 -13.67 15.28 -18.23
N LYS A 212 -12.40 15.32 -17.82
CA LYS A 212 -11.37 14.47 -18.43
C LYS A 212 -11.56 13.02 -18.00
N LEU A 213 -11.27 12.07 -18.89
CA LEU A 213 -11.30 10.63 -18.59
C LEU A 213 -10.43 10.31 -17.35
N LYS A 214 -9.26 10.94 -17.19
CA LYS A 214 -8.41 10.83 -16.00
C LYS A 214 -9.16 11.18 -14.70
N GLN A 215 -9.95 12.25 -14.71
CA GLN A 215 -10.73 12.67 -13.53
C GLN A 215 -11.88 11.71 -13.23
N PHE A 216 -12.47 11.13 -14.25
CA PHE A 216 -13.50 10.10 -14.11
C PHE A 216 -12.91 8.84 -13.48
N VAL A 217 -11.88 8.28 -14.10
CA VAL A 217 -11.22 7.04 -13.62
C VAL A 217 -10.67 7.16 -12.20
N SER A 218 -10.19 8.34 -11.81
CA SER A 218 -9.70 8.57 -10.44
C SER A 218 -10.78 8.44 -9.35
N LYS A 219 -12.06 8.43 -9.72
CA LYS A 219 -13.19 8.24 -8.80
C LYS A 219 -13.72 6.80 -8.81
N LEU A 220 -13.29 5.97 -9.75
CA LEU A 220 -13.73 4.59 -9.85
C LEU A 220 -12.94 3.65 -8.94
N PRO A 221 -13.51 2.50 -8.55
CA PRO A 221 -12.80 1.49 -7.77
C PRO A 221 -11.48 1.02 -8.39
N ILE A 222 -11.33 1.09 -9.70
CA ILE A 222 -10.11 0.72 -10.44
C ILE A 222 -8.88 1.53 -10.00
N ILE A 223 -9.06 2.70 -9.35
CA ILE A 223 -7.96 3.52 -8.81
C ILE A 223 -7.09 2.78 -7.79
N LYS A 224 -7.58 1.67 -7.20
CA LYS A 224 -6.82 0.79 -6.34
C LYS A 224 -5.54 0.27 -6.99
N PHE A 225 -5.54 0.09 -8.32
CA PHE A 225 -4.35 -0.31 -9.07
C PHE A 225 -3.31 0.80 -9.27
N SER A 226 -3.50 1.96 -8.68
CA SER A 226 -2.68 3.17 -8.88
C SER A 226 -2.95 3.88 -10.21
N LEU A 227 -3.04 5.20 -10.13
CA LEU A 227 -3.30 6.03 -11.31
C LEU A 227 -2.21 5.88 -12.38
N ASN A 228 -0.95 5.75 -11.98
CA ASN A 228 0.16 5.58 -12.93
C ASN A 228 0.06 4.27 -13.73
N VAL A 229 -0.37 3.18 -13.09
CA VAL A 229 -0.62 1.90 -13.76
C VAL A 229 -1.77 2.03 -14.76
N ILE A 230 -2.84 2.70 -14.35
CA ILE A 230 -4.01 2.91 -15.21
C ILE A 230 -3.67 3.81 -16.41
N GLU A 231 -2.91 4.89 -16.20
CA GLU A 231 -2.43 5.75 -17.29
C GLU A 231 -1.52 4.99 -18.25
N HIS A 232 -0.65 4.15 -17.73
CA HIS A 232 0.19 3.26 -18.54
C HIS A 232 -0.68 2.33 -19.39
N ALA A 233 -1.67 1.66 -18.81
CA ALA A 233 -2.56 0.75 -19.53
C ALA A 233 -3.37 1.46 -20.61
N PHE A 234 -3.92 2.66 -20.34
CA PHE A 234 -4.60 3.46 -21.36
C PHE A 234 -3.67 3.84 -22.52
N THR A 235 -2.45 4.28 -22.21
CA THR A 235 -1.44 4.63 -23.23
C THR A 235 -1.05 3.41 -24.07
N SER A 236 -0.91 2.24 -23.45
CA SER A 236 -0.55 0.99 -24.14
C SER A 236 -1.63 0.48 -25.11
N VAL A 237 -2.88 0.90 -24.92
CA VAL A 237 -4.00 0.61 -25.84
C VAL A 237 -4.40 1.83 -26.68
N GLU A 238 -3.55 2.85 -26.75
CA GLU A 238 -3.71 4.05 -27.59
C GLU A 238 -4.97 4.88 -27.26
N ILE A 239 -5.41 4.89 -25.98
CA ILE A 239 -6.51 5.72 -25.52
C ILE A 239 -5.95 6.96 -24.82
N ASP A 240 -6.37 8.16 -25.29
CA ASP A 240 -5.98 9.41 -24.64
C ASP A 240 -6.77 9.64 -23.34
N ILE A 241 -6.10 9.47 -22.21
CA ILE A 241 -6.69 9.70 -20.89
C ILE A 241 -7.05 11.18 -20.63
N LYS A 242 -6.57 12.12 -21.46
CA LYS A 242 -6.91 13.55 -21.38
C LYS A 242 -8.20 13.88 -22.13
N GLN A 243 -8.74 12.95 -22.93
CA GLN A 243 -10.01 13.16 -23.65
C GLN A 243 -11.14 13.55 -22.70
N LYS A 244 -12.07 14.37 -23.22
CA LYS A 244 -13.25 14.83 -22.46
C LYS A 244 -14.42 13.86 -22.65
N ILE A 245 -15.05 13.47 -21.57
CA ILE A 245 -16.23 12.62 -21.51
C ILE A 245 -17.39 13.32 -20.80
N SER A 246 -18.63 12.84 -21.03
CA SER A 246 -19.86 13.37 -20.44
C SER A 246 -20.83 12.22 -20.16
N SER A 247 -21.99 12.52 -19.58
CA SER A 247 -23.09 11.55 -19.37
C SER A 247 -23.62 10.88 -20.66
N GLN A 248 -23.37 11.48 -21.81
CA GLN A 248 -23.74 10.89 -23.11
C GLN A 248 -22.68 9.94 -23.67
N THR A 249 -21.49 9.94 -23.12
CA THR A 249 -20.38 9.07 -23.54
C THR A 249 -20.70 7.63 -23.14
N LYS A 250 -20.62 6.71 -24.12
CA LYS A 250 -20.79 5.28 -23.87
C LYS A 250 -19.43 4.61 -23.64
N PHE A 251 -19.43 3.45 -23.03
CA PHE A 251 -18.22 2.66 -22.80
C PHE A 251 -17.42 2.45 -24.10
N TYR A 252 -18.10 2.07 -25.18
CA TYR A 252 -17.47 1.82 -26.49
C TYR A 252 -17.10 3.09 -27.28
N ASP A 253 -17.43 4.28 -26.79
CA ASP A 253 -16.84 5.54 -27.28
C ASP A 253 -15.43 5.74 -26.69
N ILE A 254 -15.10 5.06 -25.58
CA ILE A 254 -13.80 5.07 -24.93
C ILE A 254 -12.96 3.89 -25.43
N PHE A 255 -13.52 2.67 -25.36
CA PHE A 255 -12.88 1.43 -25.84
C PHE A 255 -13.55 0.99 -27.15
N SER A 256 -12.81 0.98 -28.24
CA SER A 256 -13.37 0.67 -29.57
C SER A 256 -13.76 -0.80 -29.78
N SER A 257 -13.29 -1.70 -28.94
CA SER A 257 -13.54 -3.15 -29.03
C SER A 257 -13.28 -3.90 -27.73
N VAL A 258 -13.86 -5.09 -27.59
CA VAL A 258 -13.60 -6.01 -26.47
C VAL A 258 -12.12 -6.39 -26.40
N ASN A 259 -11.46 -6.63 -27.51
CA ASN A 259 -10.03 -6.94 -27.57
C ASN A 259 -9.17 -5.79 -26.99
N GLN A 260 -9.56 -4.53 -27.19
CA GLN A 260 -8.86 -3.40 -26.57
C GLN A 260 -9.06 -3.37 -25.05
N VAL A 261 -10.23 -3.75 -24.55
CA VAL A 261 -10.50 -3.90 -23.11
C VAL A 261 -9.67 -5.03 -22.51
N GLU A 262 -9.60 -6.19 -23.17
CA GLU A 262 -8.78 -7.32 -22.72
C GLU A 262 -7.30 -6.95 -22.65
N LYS A 263 -6.77 -6.25 -23.64
CA LYS A 263 -5.40 -5.72 -23.63
C LYS A 263 -5.17 -4.74 -22.48
N PHE A 264 -6.12 -3.84 -22.24
CA PHE A 264 -6.05 -2.90 -21.11
C PHE A 264 -5.97 -3.63 -19.76
N ILE A 265 -6.81 -4.64 -19.55
CA ILE A 265 -6.79 -5.48 -18.34
C ILE A 265 -5.47 -6.25 -18.22
N LEU A 266 -4.98 -6.80 -19.33
CA LEU A 266 -3.71 -7.53 -19.37
C LEU A 266 -2.53 -6.63 -18.96
N GLU A 267 -2.49 -5.39 -19.45
CA GLU A 267 -1.43 -4.45 -19.08
C GLU A 267 -1.46 -4.09 -17.58
N ILE A 268 -2.63 -3.91 -16.98
CA ILE A 268 -2.76 -3.72 -15.53
C ILE A 268 -2.22 -4.95 -14.78
N ASN A 269 -2.63 -6.16 -15.18
CA ASN A 269 -2.21 -7.40 -14.51
C ASN A 269 -0.69 -7.62 -14.60
N LYS A 270 -0.07 -7.31 -15.73
CA LYS A 270 1.40 -7.36 -15.88
C LYS A 270 2.13 -6.47 -14.87
N MET A 271 1.58 -5.31 -14.53
CA MET A 271 2.19 -4.40 -13.54
C MET A 271 2.18 -4.97 -12.12
N PHE A 272 1.35 -5.97 -11.83
CA PHE A 272 1.28 -6.68 -10.55
C PHE A 272 1.82 -8.12 -10.63
N ASP A 273 2.53 -8.45 -11.70
CA ASP A 273 3.38 -9.64 -11.79
C ASP A 273 4.86 -9.23 -11.69
N PHE A 274 5.43 -9.45 -10.50
CA PHE A 274 6.81 -9.02 -10.23
C PHE A 274 7.84 -9.75 -11.08
N LEU A 275 7.59 -10.98 -11.51
CA LEU A 275 8.48 -11.72 -12.42
C LEU A 275 8.52 -11.03 -13.80
N THR A 276 7.36 -10.73 -14.35
CA THR A 276 7.27 -10.00 -15.64
C THR A 276 7.94 -8.64 -15.57
N ILE A 277 7.77 -7.88 -14.47
CA ILE A 277 8.42 -6.58 -14.30
C ILE A 277 9.94 -6.74 -14.21
N SER A 278 10.44 -7.73 -13.46
CA SER A 278 11.87 -7.94 -13.26
C SER A 278 12.59 -8.37 -14.53
N GLU A 279 11.96 -9.20 -15.37
CA GLU A 279 12.50 -9.63 -16.65
C GLU A 279 12.63 -8.48 -17.67
N ASN A 280 11.75 -7.48 -17.60
CA ASN A 280 11.77 -6.32 -18.48
C ASN A 280 12.75 -5.21 -18.04
N GLY A 281 13.74 -5.54 -17.19
CA GLY A 281 14.75 -4.58 -16.75
C GLY A 281 14.22 -3.58 -15.71
N TYR A 282 13.59 -4.11 -14.69
CA TYR A 282 13.06 -3.37 -13.56
C TYR A 282 14.10 -2.43 -12.94
N CYS A 283 13.71 -1.18 -12.76
CA CYS A 283 14.52 -0.13 -12.16
C CYS A 283 13.61 0.87 -11.44
N GLY A 284 14.16 1.55 -10.45
CA GLY A 284 13.49 2.72 -9.88
C GLY A 284 13.82 4.00 -10.65
N TYR A 285 12.90 4.92 -10.66
CA TYR A 285 13.03 6.21 -11.36
C TYR A 285 12.65 7.37 -10.44
N GLU A 286 13.40 8.45 -10.53
CA GLU A 286 13.10 9.72 -9.86
C GLU A 286 13.00 10.82 -10.92
N SER A 287 12.01 11.72 -10.80
CA SER A 287 11.91 12.87 -11.69
C SER A 287 13.08 13.82 -11.46
N LYS A 288 13.69 14.39 -12.52
CA LYS A 288 14.77 15.37 -12.42
C LYS A 288 14.38 16.63 -11.62
N SER A 289 13.09 16.91 -11.52
CA SER A 289 12.56 17.98 -10.65
C SER A 289 12.45 17.58 -9.17
N HIS A 290 12.85 16.34 -8.81
CA HIS A 290 12.75 15.79 -7.45
C HIS A 290 11.34 15.84 -6.83
N ASN A 291 10.30 15.79 -7.67
CA ASN A 291 8.91 15.89 -7.24
C ASN A 291 8.19 14.54 -7.13
N ASP A 292 8.67 13.52 -7.81
CA ASP A 292 8.03 12.20 -7.82
C ASP A 292 9.04 11.08 -8.06
N ILE A 293 8.66 9.86 -7.64
CA ILE A 293 9.40 8.62 -7.86
C ILE A 293 8.47 7.54 -8.41
N TYR A 294 9.02 6.66 -9.23
CA TYR A 294 8.28 5.64 -9.92
C TYR A 294 9.00 4.28 -9.83
N PRO A 295 8.28 3.19 -9.56
CA PRO A 295 8.87 1.85 -9.53
C PRO A 295 9.01 1.22 -10.91
N TYR A 296 8.59 1.91 -11.97
CA TYR A 296 8.58 1.41 -13.34
C TYR A 296 8.63 2.57 -14.34
N ALA A 297 9.17 2.33 -15.52
CA ALA A 297 9.16 3.26 -16.65
C ALA A 297 7.81 3.21 -17.37
N TYR A 298 6.81 3.86 -16.81
CA TYR A 298 5.48 3.88 -17.43
C TYR A 298 5.50 4.56 -18.80
N SER A 299 4.72 4.04 -19.76
CA SER A 299 4.70 4.52 -21.15
C SER A 299 4.25 5.98 -21.33
N HIS A 300 3.55 6.56 -20.33
CA HIS A 300 3.14 7.96 -20.33
C HIS A 300 4.20 8.92 -19.77
N LEU A 301 5.35 8.42 -19.31
CA LEU A 301 6.43 9.22 -18.75
C LEU A 301 7.50 9.53 -19.81
N GLU A 302 8.01 10.74 -19.77
CA GLU A 302 9.16 11.18 -20.59
C GLU A 302 10.45 10.72 -19.90
N LEU A 303 11.04 9.62 -20.38
CA LEU A 303 12.22 8.99 -19.77
C LEU A 303 13.44 9.95 -19.68
N GLU A 304 13.54 10.92 -20.59
CA GLU A 304 14.60 11.92 -20.59
C GLU A 304 14.54 12.85 -19.35
N LEU A 305 13.37 12.96 -18.73
CA LEU A 305 13.14 13.75 -17.52
C LEU A 305 13.32 12.93 -16.22
N LEU A 306 13.75 11.68 -16.31
CA LEU A 306 13.91 10.77 -15.19
C LEU A 306 15.38 10.45 -14.90
N ILE A 307 15.69 10.25 -13.62
CA ILE A 307 16.94 9.68 -13.12
C ILE A 307 16.67 8.21 -12.83
N LYS A 308 17.44 7.30 -13.43
CA LYS A 308 17.30 5.87 -13.27
C LYS A 308 18.18 5.35 -12.12
N PHE A 309 17.64 4.45 -11.33
CA PHE A 309 18.34 3.72 -10.26
C PHE A 309 18.26 2.21 -10.48
N ASP A 310 19.20 1.47 -9.93
CA ASP A 310 19.29 0.01 -10.11
C ASP A 310 18.05 -0.74 -9.56
N ASN A 311 17.42 -0.21 -8.52
CA ASN A 311 16.20 -0.76 -7.89
C ASN A 311 15.38 0.34 -7.20
N TYR A 312 14.13 0.00 -6.84
CA TYR A 312 13.21 0.95 -6.24
C TYR A 312 13.50 1.21 -4.76
N ILE A 313 14.09 0.25 -4.04
CA ILE A 313 14.58 0.47 -2.65
C ILE A 313 15.55 1.65 -2.61
N LYS A 314 16.53 1.67 -3.51
CA LYS A 314 17.54 2.74 -3.57
C LYS A 314 16.91 4.09 -3.96
N THR A 315 15.95 4.06 -4.88
CA THR A 315 15.20 5.25 -5.28
C THR A 315 14.43 5.85 -4.11
N THR A 316 13.65 5.04 -3.40
CA THR A 316 12.83 5.50 -2.26
C THR A 316 13.70 5.97 -1.10
N SER A 317 14.79 5.28 -0.84
CA SER A 317 15.75 5.65 0.21
C SER A 317 16.32 7.05 -0.06
N ASN A 318 16.86 7.28 -1.25
CA ASN A 318 17.45 8.57 -1.63
C ASN A 318 16.41 9.69 -1.60
N TYR A 319 15.27 9.47 -2.24
CA TYR A 319 14.21 10.47 -2.36
C TYR A 319 13.67 10.93 -1.00
N PHE A 320 13.27 10.01 -0.14
CA PHE A 320 12.67 10.37 1.14
C PHE A 320 13.68 10.92 2.15
N GLN A 321 14.93 10.50 2.09
CA GLN A 321 16.00 11.11 2.91
C GLN A 321 16.29 12.55 2.48
N THR A 322 16.22 12.85 1.19
CA THR A 322 16.41 14.22 0.68
C THR A 322 15.26 15.13 1.08
N LEU A 323 14.00 14.63 1.04
CA LEU A 323 12.83 15.43 1.39
C LEU A 323 12.73 15.77 2.89
N LYS A 324 13.05 14.83 3.74
CA LYS A 324 13.01 14.99 5.19
C LYS A 324 14.22 14.27 5.79
N PRO A 325 15.37 14.95 5.85
CA PRO A 325 16.52 14.39 6.53
C PRO A 325 16.13 14.02 7.97
N ILE A 326 16.36 12.77 8.34
CA ILE A 326 16.22 12.36 9.75
C ILE A 326 17.38 13.02 10.47
N GLU A 327 17.09 14.00 11.34
CA GLU A 327 18.11 14.65 12.16
C GLU A 327 18.83 13.58 12.96
N THR A 328 20.03 13.23 12.51
CA THR A 328 20.96 12.42 13.29
C THR A 328 21.61 13.35 14.30
N LYS A 329 21.33 13.21 15.58
CA LYS A 329 22.20 13.78 16.60
C LYS A 329 23.58 13.16 16.41
N CYS A 330 24.50 13.92 15.82
CA CYS A 330 25.91 13.60 15.90
C CYS A 330 26.26 13.60 17.39
N LEU A 331 26.35 12.45 18.01
CA LEU A 331 27.08 12.28 19.25
C LEU A 331 28.56 12.42 18.87
N PHE A 332 29.01 13.67 18.80
CA PHE A 332 30.43 13.95 19.00
C PHE A 332 30.70 13.78 20.48
N ASN A 333 31.33 12.68 20.82
CA ASN A 333 32.30 12.55 21.89
C ASN A 333 33.23 11.38 21.57
#